data_30ead5fe2685b3aa08bef86246bf1176
#
_entry.id   30ead5fe2685b3aa08bef86246bf1176
#
_cell.length_a   1.000
_cell.length_b   1.000
_cell.length_c   1.000
_cell.angle_alpha   90.00
_cell.angle_beta   90.00
_cell.angle_gamma   90.00
#
_symmetry.space_group_name_H-M   'P 1'
#
loop_
_entity.id
_entity.type
_entity.pdbx_description
1 polymer ?
#
loop_
_entity_poly.entity_id
_entity_poly.type
_entity_poly.pdbx_seq_one_letter_code
_entity_poly.pdbx_strand_id
1 'polypeptide(L)' 'MDLNYVFLRQQVERSLAETARSKAAREAHEELARAYERTIERKSGGRIIFPWHRDEEPEQQITVIQIPLASS' A
#
# COMPACT_ATOMS: atom_id res chain seq x y z
N MET A 1 11.42 11.39 -6.59
CA MET A 1 11.83 10.57 -5.45
C MET A 1 12.33 9.24 -5.94
N ASP A 2 13.46 8.82 -5.43
CA ASP A 2 14.08 7.57 -5.86
C ASP A 2 13.29 6.37 -5.35
N LEU A 3 13.08 5.40 -6.22
CA LEU A 3 12.30 4.23 -5.85
C LEU A 3 12.93 3.44 -4.71
N ASN A 4 14.27 3.36 -4.70
CA ASN A 4 14.95 2.68 -3.60
C ASN A 4 14.68 3.36 -2.26
N TYR A 5 14.64 4.67 -2.27
CA TYR A 5 14.33 5.42 -1.05
C TYR A 5 12.90 5.13 -0.59
N VAL A 6 11.98 5.10 -1.55
CA VAL A 6 10.58 4.85 -1.19
C VAL A 6 10.41 3.45 -0.61
N PHE A 7 11.11 2.46 -1.19
CA PHE A 7 11.09 1.12 -0.64
C PHE A 7 11.62 1.08 0.79
N LEU A 8 12.72 1.78 1.02
CA LEU A 8 13.29 1.82 2.37
C LEU A 8 12.28 2.41 3.35
N ARG A 9 11.67 3.52 2.97
CA ARG A 9 10.70 4.16 3.86
C ARG A 9 9.50 3.27 4.10
N GLN A 10 9.04 2.57 3.08
CA GLN A 10 7.93 1.66 3.23
C GLN A 10 8.24 0.57 4.28
N GLN A 11 9.44 -0.01 4.20
CA GLN A 11 9.83 -1.03 5.14
C GLN A 11 9.97 -0.48 6.55
N VAL A 12 10.54 0.71 6.67
CA VAL A 12 10.70 1.34 7.97
C VAL A 12 9.33 1.57 8.63
N GLU A 13 8.38 2.10 7.86
CA GLU A 13 7.07 2.40 8.44
C GLU A 13 6.32 1.13 8.81
N ARG A 14 6.44 0.06 8.00
CA ARG A 14 5.81 -1.21 8.36
C ARG A 14 6.41 -1.77 9.65
N SER A 15 7.72 -1.68 9.78
CA SER A 15 8.39 -2.16 10.97
C SER A 15 7.96 -1.34 12.21
N LEU A 16 7.88 -0.03 12.06
CA LEU A 16 7.46 0.81 13.18
C LEU A 16 6.01 0.53 13.57
N ALA A 17 5.17 0.22 12.58
CA ALA A 17 3.79 -0.12 12.89
C ALA A 17 3.73 -1.41 13.71
N GLU A 18 4.55 -2.39 13.38
CA GLU A 18 4.55 -3.67 14.08
C GLU A 18 5.01 -3.54 15.52
N THR A 19 5.90 -2.59 15.79
CA THR A 19 6.45 -2.42 17.12
C THR A 19 5.82 -1.28 17.88
N ALA A 20 4.83 -0.63 17.32
CA ALA A 20 4.19 0.51 17.96
C ALA A 20 3.50 0.07 19.25
N ARG A 21 3.58 0.94 20.24
CA ARG A 21 3.03 0.61 21.56
C ARG A 21 1.61 1.07 21.76
N SER A 22 1.06 1.83 20.83
CA SER A 22 -0.31 2.28 20.93
C SER A 22 -1.01 2.09 19.62
N LYS A 23 -2.33 2.01 19.69
CA LYS A 23 -3.13 1.87 18.47
C LYS A 23 -2.96 3.08 17.57
N ALA A 24 -2.94 4.28 18.17
CA ALA A 24 -2.79 5.50 17.37
C ALA A 24 -1.46 5.52 16.64
N ALA A 25 -0.38 5.15 17.32
CA ALA A 25 0.93 5.13 16.69
C ALA A 25 0.98 4.08 15.57
N ARG A 26 0.40 2.91 15.82
CA ARG A 26 0.38 1.87 14.80
C ARG A 26 -0.36 2.32 13.57
N GLU A 27 -1.52 2.93 13.76
CA GLU A 27 -2.30 3.38 12.62
C GLU A 27 -1.61 4.48 11.84
N ALA A 28 -0.91 5.37 12.54
CA ALA A 28 -0.17 6.42 11.86
C ALA A 28 0.93 5.84 10.98
N HIS A 29 1.67 4.87 11.51
CA HIS A 29 2.74 4.27 10.72
C HIS A 29 2.20 3.41 9.58
N GLU A 30 1.07 2.73 9.81
CA GLU A 30 0.44 1.98 8.73
C GLU A 30 -0.02 2.89 7.61
N GLU A 31 -0.55 4.05 7.96
CA GLU A 31 -1.00 4.98 6.95
C GLU A 31 0.18 5.51 6.12
N LEU A 32 1.29 5.80 6.79
CA LEU A 32 2.49 6.22 6.08
C LEU A 32 3.00 5.11 5.17
N ALA A 33 3.00 3.88 5.66
CA ALA A 33 3.43 2.75 4.85
C ALA A 33 2.57 2.61 3.61
N ARG A 34 1.26 2.75 3.76
CA ARG A 34 0.37 2.65 2.60
C ARG A 34 0.63 3.75 1.59
N ALA A 35 0.94 4.95 2.06
CA ALA A 35 1.25 6.04 1.14
C ALA A 35 2.50 5.72 0.32
N TYR A 36 3.53 5.20 0.98
CA TYR A 36 4.73 4.80 0.25
C TYR A 36 4.45 3.64 -0.69
N GLU A 37 3.62 2.70 -0.27
CA GLU A 37 3.27 1.56 -1.10
C GLU A 37 2.54 1.98 -2.37
N ARG A 38 1.61 2.93 -2.25
CA ARG A 38 0.94 3.45 -3.43
C ARG A 38 1.90 4.15 -4.38
N THR A 39 2.87 4.85 -3.80
CA THR A 39 3.88 5.51 -4.61
C THR A 39 4.70 4.47 -5.38
N ILE A 40 5.06 3.38 -4.72
CA ILE A 40 5.80 2.31 -5.38
C ILE A 40 4.99 1.70 -6.52
N GLU A 41 3.73 1.45 -6.28
CA GLU A 41 2.87 0.88 -7.32
C GLU A 41 2.79 1.80 -8.52
N ARG A 42 2.61 3.09 -8.25
CA ARG A 42 2.49 4.07 -9.34
C ARG A 42 3.80 4.23 -10.10
N LYS A 43 4.91 4.36 -9.38
CA LYS A 43 6.19 4.56 -10.02
C LYS A 43 6.68 3.34 -10.77
N SER A 44 6.27 2.17 -10.34
CA SER A 44 6.66 0.94 -11.03
C SER A 44 5.77 0.65 -12.23
N GLY A 45 4.74 1.48 -12.44
CA GLY A 45 3.82 1.25 -13.54
C GLY A 45 2.98 0.01 -13.35
N GLY A 46 2.74 -0.35 -12.11
CA GLY A 46 1.91 -1.51 -11.80
C GLY A 46 2.67 -2.82 -11.75
N ARG A 47 3.97 -2.78 -11.94
CA ARG A 47 4.77 -4.01 -11.87
C ARG A 47 4.89 -4.53 -10.44
N ILE A 48 4.88 -3.62 -9.48
CA ILE A 48 4.95 -3.97 -8.08
C ILE A 48 3.62 -3.59 -7.47
N ILE A 49 2.94 -4.57 -6.91
CA ILE A 49 1.62 -4.38 -6.33
C ILE A 49 1.61 -4.99 -4.95
N PHE A 50 1.03 -4.26 -4.01
CA PHE A 50 0.84 -4.77 -2.66
C PHE A 50 -0.58 -5.31 -2.57
N PRO A 51 -0.74 -6.62 -2.42
CA PRO A 51 -2.07 -7.25 -2.52
C PRO A 51 -3.10 -6.69 -1.54
N TRP A 52 -2.67 -6.26 -0.37
CA TRP A 52 -3.61 -5.77 0.63
C TRP A 52 -4.25 -4.44 0.24
N HIS A 53 -3.72 -3.73 -0.75
CA HIS A 53 -4.33 -2.50 -1.21
C HIS A 53 -5.68 -2.74 -1.86
N ARG A 54 -5.91 -3.91 -2.39
CA ARG A 54 -7.18 -4.21 -3.04
C ARG A 54 -8.34 -4.09 -2.09
N ASP A 55 -8.14 -4.49 -0.85
CA ASP A 55 -9.20 -4.43 0.14
C ASP A 55 -9.42 -3.03 0.65
N GLU A 56 -8.42 -2.17 0.50
CA GLU A 56 -8.47 -0.84 1.08
C GLU A 56 -9.05 0.20 0.14
N GLU A 57 -9.20 -0.12 -1.13
CA GLU A 57 -9.65 0.85 -2.12
C GLU A 57 -10.77 0.29 -2.98
N PRO A 58 -11.88 0.02 -2.36
CA PRO A 58 -12.97 -0.65 -3.07
C PRO A 58 -13.52 0.13 -4.25
N GLU A 59 -13.53 1.44 -4.18
CA GLU A 59 -14.09 2.21 -5.28
C GLU A 59 -13.28 2.07 -6.56
N GLN A 60 -12.01 1.73 -6.44
CA GLN A 60 -11.19 1.55 -7.63
C GLN A 60 -11.31 0.17 -8.21
N GLN A 61 -11.74 -0.76 -7.41
CA GLN A 61 -11.89 -2.12 -7.86
C GLN A 61 -13.12 -2.32 -8.71
N ILE A 62 -14.05 -1.46 -8.53
CA ILE A 62 -15.28 -1.56 -9.29
C ILE A 62 -15.02 -1.50 -10.76
N THR A 63 -14.07 -0.72 -11.07
CA THR A 63 -13.73 -0.66 -12.46
C THR A 63 -13.05 -1.93 -12.87
N VAL A 64 -13.03 -2.53 -12.48
CA VAL A 64 -12.40 -3.55 -12.86
C VAL A 64 -12.59 -4.73 -12.91
N ILE A 65 -13.13 -4.29 -12.66
CA ILE A 65 -13.20 -5.15 -12.54
C ILE A 65 -13.34 -5.86 -12.63
N GLN A 66 -13.65 -5.69 -12.73
CA GLN A 66 -13.65 -6.30 -12.70
C GLN A 66 -13.64 -6.96 -12.96
N ILE A 67 -14.03 -6.77 -13.38
CA ILE A 67 -13.94 -7.40 -13.58
C ILE A 67 -13.87 -8.12 -13.59
N PRO A 68 -14.13 -8.11 -13.79
CA PRO A 68 -14.05 -8.91 -13.75
C PRO A 68 -13.89 -9.62 -13.65
N LEU A 69 -14.19 -9.64 -13.72
CA LEU A 69 -14.00 -10.43 -13.49
C LEU A 69 -14.10 -11.13 -13.33
N ALA A 70 -14.49 -10.94 -13.57
CA ALA A 70 -14.55 -11.62 -13.35
C ALA A 70 -14.66 -12.30 -13.26
N SER A 71 -15.02 -12.06 -13.38
CA SER A 71 -14.99 -12.69 -13.12
C SER A 71 -14.87 -13.36 -13.08
N SER A 72 -15.16 -13.14 -13.28
CA SER A 72 -14.93 -13.73 -13.01
C SER A 72 -14.74 -14.25 -12.94
#